data_3cfcb29bffd0671813247d02e4d1d1fe
#
_entry.id   3cfcb29bffd0671813247d02e4d1d1fe
#
_cell.length_a   1.000
_cell.length_b   1.000
_cell.length_c   1.000
_cell.angle_alpha   90.00
_cell.angle_beta   90.00
_cell.angle_gamma   90.00
#
_symmetry.space_group_name_H-M   'P 1'
#
loop_
_entity.id
_entity.type
_entity.pdbx_description
1 polymer ?
#
loop_
_entity_poly.entity_id
_entity_poly.type
_entity_poly.pdbx_seq_one_letter_code
_entity_poly.pdbx_strand_id
1 'polypeptide(L)'
;MDPTKFKEVLSGFSVTTVTPFSDDLSQIDVDAIELNIDFLTKNNVPLIIPNGNTGEFYSLSEKEWTVVLQTMIEAASNKATIMTGVGHSIKTAITQLEISRGLNIPAVMILYPQHVFISKEGLLEYYRTLLEAAKDLNVVLYKKGPLLTDMMLEKLLTYDNFVGVKYAFGRIVDFSRTISKLGHRVVWSCGTAERFAPFFFLAGAKGFTSGLCNFAPHVSRRMFDALKTSNFEEAMKVQEMITPFEDLREGRGGANNVPVVKAAMDHMGLKGGSCRPPIHQLTDEDRQAIIDIISKW
;
A
#
# COMPACT_ATOMS: atom_id res chain seq x y z
N MET A 1 18.56 -6.04 1.12
CA MET A 1 18.83 -4.62 0.73
C MET A 1 19.16 -3.84 1.98
N ASP A 2 20.19 -3.00 1.92
CA ASP A 2 20.58 -2.11 3.02
C ASP A 2 19.44 -1.16 3.41
N PRO A 3 19.21 -0.87 4.72
CA PRO A 3 18.14 0.01 5.18
C PRO A 3 18.16 1.41 4.57
N THR A 4 19.35 1.97 4.31
CA THR A 4 19.48 3.30 3.69
C THR A 4 18.95 3.29 2.27
N LYS A 5 19.34 2.29 1.47
CA LYS A 5 18.81 2.12 0.10
C LYS A 5 17.32 1.87 0.07
N PHE A 6 16.80 1.10 1.04
CA PHE A 6 15.36 0.89 1.09
C PHE A 6 14.60 2.16 1.49
N LYS A 7 15.14 2.96 2.42
CA LYS A 7 14.56 4.27 2.76
C LYS A 7 14.49 5.22 1.55
N GLU A 8 15.47 5.19 0.65
CA GLU A 8 15.44 5.94 -0.61
C GLU A 8 14.28 5.49 -1.51
N VAL A 9 14.10 4.17 -1.68
CA VAL A 9 12.99 3.61 -2.45
C VAL A 9 11.64 3.98 -1.82
N LEU A 10 11.51 3.85 -0.50
CA LEU A 10 10.31 4.19 0.26
C LEU A 10 9.99 5.70 0.23
N SER A 11 10.99 6.55 0.00
CA SER A 11 10.84 8.00 -0.19
C SER A 11 10.36 8.36 -1.62
N GLY A 12 9.83 7.40 -2.35
CA GLY A 12 9.19 7.54 -3.65
C GLY A 12 7.69 7.32 -3.58
N PHE A 13 7.09 7.09 -4.75
CA PHE A 13 5.73 6.58 -4.80
C PHE A 13 5.75 5.04 -4.88
N SER A 14 4.74 4.42 -4.33
CA SER A 14 4.56 2.97 -4.33
C SER A 14 3.15 2.61 -4.77
N VAL A 15 2.95 1.39 -5.25
CA VAL A 15 1.64 0.85 -5.58
C VAL A 15 1.29 -0.29 -4.64
N THR A 16 0.10 -0.25 -4.00
CA THR A 16 -0.48 -1.46 -3.43
C THR A 16 -1.31 -2.11 -4.54
N THR A 17 -0.84 -3.27 -5.01
CA THR A 17 -1.47 -4.00 -6.12
C THR A 17 -2.79 -4.63 -5.72
N VAL A 18 -3.71 -4.76 -6.66
CA VAL A 18 -4.88 -5.63 -6.52
C VAL A 18 -4.44 -7.10 -6.63
N THR A 19 -5.30 -7.98 -6.17
CA THR A 19 -5.19 -9.43 -6.42
C THR A 19 -6.33 -9.84 -7.37
N PRO A 20 -6.03 -10.19 -8.62
CA PRO A 20 -7.00 -10.76 -9.54
C PRO A 20 -7.37 -12.19 -9.12
N PHE A 21 -8.64 -12.53 -9.28
CA PHE A 21 -9.17 -13.87 -9.05
C PHE A 21 -9.79 -14.41 -10.33
N SER A 22 -9.92 -15.76 -10.42
CA SER A 22 -10.75 -16.42 -11.43
C SER A 22 -12.19 -15.90 -11.41
N ASP A 23 -12.95 -16.08 -12.49
CA ASP A 23 -14.33 -15.57 -12.61
C ASP A 23 -15.25 -16.10 -11.52
N ASP A 24 -15.02 -17.33 -11.06
CA ASP A 24 -15.75 -17.97 -9.95
C ASP A 24 -15.20 -17.60 -8.55
N LEU A 25 -14.16 -16.76 -8.48
CA LEU A 25 -13.46 -16.32 -7.28
C LEU A 25 -12.78 -17.44 -6.48
N SER A 26 -12.67 -18.65 -7.02
CA SER A 26 -12.14 -19.80 -6.29
C SER A 26 -10.60 -19.81 -6.21
N GLN A 27 -9.92 -19.20 -7.17
CA GLN A 27 -8.46 -19.24 -7.29
C GLN A 27 -7.87 -17.86 -7.61
N ILE A 28 -6.56 -17.72 -7.39
CA ILE A 28 -5.77 -16.58 -7.85
C ILE A 28 -5.58 -16.71 -9.37
N ASP A 29 -5.82 -15.63 -10.11
CA ASP A 29 -5.48 -15.55 -11.54
C ASP A 29 -4.02 -15.12 -11.70
N VAL A 30 -3.15 -16.11 -11.85
CA VAL A 30 -1.69 -15.94 -11.95
C VAL A 30 -1.32 -15.17 -13.22
N ASP A 31 -1.93 -15.51 -14.37
CA ASP A 31 -1.66 -14.87 -15.65
C ASP A 31 -2.03 -13.37 -15.61
N ALA A 32 -3.13 -13.05 -14.94
CA ALA A 32 -3.53 -11.67 -14.71
C ALA A 32 -2.54 -10.91 -13.83
N ILE A 33 -2.00 -11.54 -12.78
CA ILE A 33 -0.94 -10.93 -11.97
C ILE A 33 0.28 -10.62 -12.81
N GLU A 34 0.76 -11.58 -13.62
CA GLU A 34 1.93 -11.40 -14.48
C GLU A 34 1.75 -10.22 -15.45
N LEU A 35 0.59 -10.15 -16.13
CA LEU A 35 0.26 -9.06 -17.03
C LEU A 35 0.28 -7.70 -16.32
N ASN A 36 -0.33 -7.61 -15.15
CA ASN A 36 -0.40 -6.36 -14.38
C ASN A 36 0.98 -5.93 -13.87
N ILE A 37 1.81 -6.87 -13.42
CA ILE A 37 3.18 -6.56 -12.96
C ILE A 37 4.10 -6.17 -14.12
N ASP A 38 3.98 -6.81 -15.28
CA ASP A 38 4.70 -6.39 -16.48
C ASP A 38 4.35 -4.95 -16.89
N PHE A 39 3.06 -4.57 -16.81
CA PHE A 39 2.63 -3.20 -17.01
C PHE A 39 3.29 -2.23 -16.03
N LEU A 40 3.29 -2.54 -14.73
CA LEU A 40 3.89 -1.68 -13.71
C LEU A 40 5.40 -1.53 -13.88
N THR A 41 6.10 -2.62 -14.18
CA THR A 41 7.55 -2.60 -14.40
C THR A 41 7.95 -1.87 -15.67
N LYS A 42 7.20 -2.00 -16.76
CA LYS A 42 7.38 -1.22 -18.01
C LYS A 42 7.19 0.27 -17.78
N ASN A 43 6.35 0.66 -16.82
CA ASN A 43 6.15 2.04 -16.40
C ASN A 43 7.10 2.48 -15.30
N ASN A 44 8.15 1.69 -14.99
CA ASN A 44 9.18 1.99 -13.98
C ASN A 44 8.60 2.35 -12.60
N VAL A 45 7.58 1.64 -12.12
CA VAL A 45 7.08 1.80 -10.76
C VAL A 45 8.12 1.26 -9.78
N PRO A 46 8.65 2.09 -8.84
CA PRO A 46 9.85 1.70 -8.09
C PRO A 46 9.60 0.72 -6.96
N LEU A 47 8.40 0.76 -6.37
CA LEU A 47 8.01 -0.06 -5.20
C LEU A 47 6.62 -0.65 -5.40
N ILE A 48 6.55 -1.97 -5.45
CA ILE A 48 5.31 -2.75 -5.61
C ILE A 48 5.00 -3.46 -4.29
N ILE A 49 3.76 -3.32 -3.82
CA ILE A 49 3.32 -3.83 -2.52
C ILE A 49 2.18 -4.84 -2.72
N PRO A 50 2.49 -6.15 -2.93
CA PRO A 50 1.49 -7.21 -2.86
C PRO A 50 0.93 -7.40 -1.45
N ASN A 51 -0.18 -8.10 -1.36
CA ASN A 51 -0.76 -8.52 -0.10
C ASN A 51 -1.06 -7.36 0.87
N GLY A 52 -1.35 -6.17 0.35
CA GLY A 52 -1.86 -5.05 1.12
C GLY A 52 -3.40 -5.04 1.16
N ASN A 53 -4.00 -4.00 1.76
CA ASN A 53 -5.47 -3.88 1.83
C ASN A 53 -6.11 -3.81 0.43
N THR A 54 -5.50 -3.10 -0.52
CA THR A 54 -5.97 -3.05 -1.92
C THR A 54 -5.85 -4.41 -2.60
N GLY A 55 -4.90 -5.24 -2.18
CA GLY A 55 -4.72 -6.63 -2.62
C GLY A 55 -5.61 -7.64 -1.89
N GLU A 56 -6.65 -7.16 -1.19
CA GLU A 56 -7.62 -8.01 -0.49
C GLU A 56 -6.98 -8.98 0.53
N PHE A 57 -5.94 -8.52 1.23
CA PHE A 57 -5.15 -9.31 2.18
C PHE A 57 -5.98 -10.22 3.09
N TYR A 58 -7.11 -9.72 3.61
CA TYR A 58 -7.98 -10.47 4.52
C TYR A 58 -8.87 -11.50 3.83
N SER A 59 -8.89 -11.53 2.49
CA SER A 59 -9.62 -12.52 1.68
C SER A 59 -8.72 -13.65 1.17
N LEU A 60 -7.42 -13.61 1.49
CA LEU A 60 -6.43 -14.59 1.04
C LEU A 60 -6.17 -15.65 2.11
N SER A 61 -6.15 -16.92 1.69
CA SER A 61 -5.55 -17.99 2.49
C SER A 61 -4.03 -17.85 2.53
N GLU A 62 -3.35 -18.52 3.46
CA GLU A 62 -1.88 -18.51 3.55
C GLU A 62 -1.22 -19.03 2.26
N LYS A 63 -1.82 -20.01 1.60
CA LYS A 63 -1.34 -20.52 0.31
C LYS A 63 -1.46 -19.46 -0.78
N GLU A 64 -2.61 -18.80 -0.88
CA GLU A 64 -2.84 -17.75 -1.88
C GLU A 64 -1.94 -16.53 -1.63
N TRP A 65 -1.74 -16.15 -0.37
CA TRP A 65 -0.79 -15.10 0.00
C TRP A 65 0.62 -15.41 -0.53
N THR A 66 1.06 -16.67 -0.41
CA THR A 66 2.37 -17.13 -0.91
C THR A 66 2.41 -17.12 -2.44
N VAL A 67 1.36 -17.63 -3.10
CA VAL A 67 1.26 -17.64 -4.57
C VAL A 67 1.34 -16.21 -5.13
N VAL A 68 0.55 -15.27 -4.58
CA VAL A 68 0.57 -13.86 -5.01
C VAL A 68 1.98 -13.27 -4.87
N LEU A 69 2.66 -13.50 -3.74
CA LEU A 69 4.00 -12.98 -3.52
C LEU A 69 5.01 -13.57 -4.51
N GLN A 70 5.03 -14.88 -4.68
CA GLN A 70 5.95 -15.57 -5.59
C GLN A 70 5.76 -15.12 -7.03
N THR A 71 4.52 -15.12 -7.52
CA THR A 71 4.20 -14.66 -8.88
C THR A 71 4.66 -13.23 -9.12
N MET A 72 4.41 -12.32 -8.16
CA MET A 72 4.83 -10.92 -8.33
C MET A 72 6.35 -10.73 -8.31
N ILE A 73 7.09 -11.52 -7.51
CA ILE A 73 8.56 -11.50 -7.51
C ILE A 73 9.10 -11.95 -8.86
N GLU A 74 8.59 -13.08 -9.38
CA GLU A 74 9.00 -13.65 -10.66
C GLU A 74 8.68 -12.69 -11.82
N ALA A 75 7.46 -12.17 -11.87
CA ALA A 75 7.03 -11.23 -12.91
C ALA A 75 7.80 -9.90 -12.84
N ALA A 76 8.09 -9.37 -11.64
CA ALA A 76 8.88 -8.14 -11.49
C ALA A 76 10.33 -8.30 -11.95
N SER A 77 10.90 -9.52 -11.89
CA SER A 77 12.23 -9.84 -12.43
C SER A 77 13.31 -8.82 -12.07
N ASN A 78 13.35 -8.39 -10.82
CA ASN A 78 14.27 -7.35 -10.27
C ASN A 78 14.13 -5.93 -10.88
N LYS A 79 13.12 -5.66 -11.71
CA LYS A 79 12.87 -4.33 -12.28
C LYS A 79 12.19 -3.36 -11.28
N ALA A 80 11.60 -3.90 -10.22
CA ALA A 80 10.99 -3.14 -9.13
C ALA A 80 11.33 -3.77 -7.78
N THR A 81 11.32 -2.96 -6.73
CA THR A 81 11.44 -3.46 -5.35
C THR A 81 10.09 -4.03 -4.90
N ILE A 82 10.10 -5.21 -4.28
CA ILE A 82 8.90 -5.82 -3.69
C ILE A 82 8.93 -5.64 -2.17
N MET A 83 7.81 -5.17 -1.60
CA MET A 83 7.56 -5.12 -0.16
C MET A 83 6.17 -5.72 0.10
N THR A 84 6.09 -6.88 0.77
CA THR A 84 4.79 -7.54 0.97
C THR A 84 4.12 -7.15 2.28
N GLY A 85 2.78 -7.15 2.27
CA GLY A 85 1.99 -7.05 3.50
C GLY A 85 2.05 -8.33 4.32
N VAL A 86 2.27 -8.21 5.63
CA VAL A 86 2.24 -9.31 6.60
C VAL A 86 1.30 -8.97 7.76
N GLY A 87 0.65 -9.98 8.37
CA GLY A 87 -0.30 -9.70 9.43
C GLY A 87 -1.12 -10.93 9.85
N HIS A 88 -2.38 -10.71 10.24
CA HIS A 88 -3.29 -11.68 10.89
C HIS A 88 -2.85 -12.04 12.33
N SER A 89 -2.91 -13.33 12.68
CA SER A 89 -2.43 -13.80 13.98
C SER A 89 -0.91 -13.63 14.07
N ILE A 90 -0.39 -13.56 15.28
CA ILE A 90 1.07 -13.46 15.48
C ILE A 90 1.82 -14.64 14.85
N LYS A 91 1.26 -15.85 14.89
CA LYS A 91 1.86 -17.03 14.27
C LYS A 91 1.87 -16.92 12.75
N THR A 92 0.74 -16.57 12.15
CA THR A 92 0.64 -16.36 10.70
C THR A 92 1.61 -15.29 10.23
N ALA A 93 1.69 -14.17 10.94
CA ALA A 93 2.61 -13.09 10.59
C ALA A 93 4.09 -13.54 10.66
N ILE A 94 4.48 -14.34 11.67
CA ILE A 94 5.83 -14.91 11.77
C ILE A 94 6.10 -15.85 10.59
N THR A 95 5.18 -16.75 10.25
CA THR A 95 5.33 -17.63 9.06
C THR A 95 5.48 -16.81 7.77
N GLN A 96 4.68 -15.74 7.62
CA GLN A 96 4.81 -14.84 6.46
C GLN A 96 6.18 -14.13 6.41
N LEU A 97 6.75 -13.76 7.57
CA LEU A 97 8.13 -13.23 7.65
C LEU A 97 9.18 -14.25 7.23
N GLU A 98 9.02 -15.52 7.65
CA GLU A 98 9.92 -16.62 7.30
C GLU A 98 9.88 -16.90 5.79
N ILE A 99 8.69 -16.97 5.20
CA ILE A 99 8.50 -17.12 3.74
C ILE A 99 9.13 -15.92 3.00
N SER A 100 8.86 -14.69 3.47
CA SER A 100 9.41 -13.46 2.89
C SER A 100 10.94 -13.47 2.86
N ARG A 101 11.56 -13.93 3.94
CA ARG A 101 13.01 -14.12 4.04
C ARG A 101 13.51 -15.18 3.06
N GLY A 102 12.83 -16.33 2.99
CA GLY A 102 13.17 -17.42 2.07
C GLY A 102 13.11 -17.00 0.60
N LEU A 103 12.21 -16.07 0.28
CA LEU A 103 12.06 -15.48 -1.07
C LEU A 103 12.99 -14.28 -1.32
N ASN A 104 13.87 -13.93 -0.38
CA ASN A 104 14.86 -12.87 -0.48
C ASN A 104 14.27 -11.46 -0.79
N ILE A 105 13.03 -11.19 -0.40
CA ILE A 105 12.51 -9.83 -0.54
C ILE A 105 13.16 -8.89 0.49
N PRO A 106 13.36 -7.61 0.14
CA PRO A 106 14.10 -6.71 1.00
C PRO A 106 13.29 -6.15 2.17
N ALA A 107 11.97 -6.19 2.09
CA ALA A 107 11.12 -5.48 3.05
C ALA A 107 9.73 -6.08 3.21
N VAL A 108 9.13 -5.82 4.37
CA VAL A 108 7.74 -6.16 4.69
C VAL A 108 7.00 -4.96 5.26
N MET A 109 5.70 -4.91 5.02
CA MET A 109 4.80 -3.95 5.64
C MET A 109 3.92 -4.68 6.66
N ILE A 110 4.11 -4.42 7.94
CA ILE A 110 3.26 -4.99 8.98
C ILE A 110 1.93 -4.24 8.97
N LEU A 111 0.86 -4.97 8.62
CA LEU A 111 -0.49 -4.46 8.58
C LEU A 111 -1.01 -4.18 10.00
N TYR A 112 -1.93 -3.22 10.09
CA TYR A 112 -2.61 -2.95 11.36
C TYR A 112 -3.52 -4.12 11.70
N PRO A 113 -3.31 -4.82 12.86
CA PRO A 113 -4.05 -6.03 13.16
C PRO A 113 -5.54 -5.75 13.39
N GLN A 114 -6.38 -6.62 12.84
CA GLN A 114 -7.84 -6.59 12.99
C GLN A 114 -8.23 -7.56 14.10
N HIS A 115 -8.42 -7.05 15.32
CA HIS A 115 -8.82 -7.88 16.46
C HIS A 115 -9.84 -7.14 17.33
N VAL A 116 -10.94 -7.82 17.70
CA VAL A 116 -12.08 -7.22 18.42
C VAL A 116 -11.68 -6.70 19.81
N PHE A 117 -10.74 -7.37 20.47
CA PHE A 117 -10.27 -7.06 21.83
C PHE A 117 -8.83 -6.54 21.86
N ILE A 118 -8.44 -5.77 20.85
CA ILE A 118 -7.10 -5.20 20.80
C ILE A 118 -6.91 -4.15 21.91
N SER A 119 -5.81 -4.29 22.68
CA SER A 119 -5.34 -3.26 23.63
C SER A 119 -4.10 -2.56 23.14
N LYS A 120 -3.75 -1.42 23.74
CA LYS A 120 -2.51 -0.69 23.43
C LYS A 120 -1.27 -1.51 23.77
N GLU A 121 -1.29 -2.17 24.91
CA GLU A 121 -0.20 -3.02 25.41
C GLU A 121 0.01 -4.22 24.49
N GLY A 122 -1.09 -4.93 24.16
CA GLY A 122 -1.07 -6.06 23.24
C GLY A 122 -0.61 -5.67 21.83
N LEU A 123 -1.02 -4.49 21.34
CA LEU A 123 -0.58 -3.97 20.05
C LEU A 123 0.93 -3.65 20.05
N LEU A 124 1.44 -3.05 21.12
CA LEU A 124 2.87 -2.78 21.25
C LEU A 124 3.68 -4.09 21.24
N GLU A 125 3.22 -5.08 21.99
CA GLU A 125 3.88 -6.40 22.05
C GLU A 125 3.82 -7.11 20.70
N TYR A 126 2.70 -7.05 19.99
CA TYR A 126 2.57 -7.57 18.63
C TYR A 126 3.64 -6.99 17.69
N TYR A 127 3.81 -5.67 17.68
CA TYR A 127 4.84 -5.04 16.83
C TYR A 127 6.26 -5.36 17.27
N ARG A 128 6.55 -5.42 18.57
CA ARG A 128 7.86 -5.83 19.08
C ARG A 128 8.24 -7.21 18.62
N THR A 129 7.35 -8.18 18.87
CA THR A 129 7.57 -9.58 18.46
C THR A 129 7.84 -9.70 16.96
N LEU A 130 7.09 -8.95 16.13
CA LEU A 130 7.30 -9.01 14.68
C LEU A 130 8.58 -8.30 14.23
N LEU A 131 8.97 -7.18 14.85
CA LEU A 131 10.23 -6.51 14.57
C LEU A 131 11.42 -7.40 14.94
N GLU A 132 11.35 -8.11 16.06
CA GLU A 132 12.37 -9.08 16.48
C GLU A 132 12.45 -10.27 15.53
N ALA A 133 11.30 -10.81 15.12
CA ALA A 133 11.24 -11.90 14.14
C ALA A 133 11.74 -11.48 12.74
N ALA A 134 11.56 -10.20 12.37
CA ALA A 134 11.90 -9.63 11.07
C ALA A 134 13.30 -8.95 11.05
N LYS A 135 14.19 -9.24 11.97
CA LYS A 135 15.48 -8.53 12.14
C LYS A 135 16.32 -8.36 10.88
N ASP A 136 16.19 -9.25 9.89
CA ASP A 136 16.96 -9.22 8.64
C ASP A 136 16.19 -8.56 7.48
N LEU A 137 14.96 -8.09 7.74
CA LEU A 137 14.09 -7.44 6.77
C LEU A 137 13.86 -5.97 7.14
N ASN A 138 13.76 -5.10 6.15
CA ASN A 138 13.30 -3.74 6.39
C ASN A 138 11.80 -3.76 6.72
N VAL A 139 11.40 -3.12 7.80
CA VAL A 139 10.01 -3.13 8.27
C VAL A 139 9.38 -1.76 8.14
N VAL A 140 8.21 -1.72 7.50
CA VAL A 140 7.32 -0.57 7.45
C VAL A 140 6.09 -0.88 8.29
N LEU A 141 5.71 0.00 9.21
CA LEU A 141 4.46 -0.15 9.96
C LEU A 141 3.32 0.58 9.27
N TYR A 142 2.19 -0.10 9.11
CA TYR A 142 0.99 0.51 8.56
C TYR A 142 0.11 1.08 9.69
N LYS A 143 0.15 2.40 9.88
CA LYS A 143 -0.69 3.09 10.85
C LYS A 143 -2.08 3.33 10.24
N LYS A 144 -3.02 2.42 10.52
CA LYS A 144 -4.41 2.46 10.04
C LYS A 144 -5.43 2.75 11.16
N GLY A 145 -5.01 2.82 12.42
CA GLY A 145 -5.92 2.99 13.54
C GLY A 145 -5.35 3.85 14.67
N PRO A 146 -6.20 4.25 15.63
CA PRO A 146 -5.85 5.18 16.70
C PRO A 146 -4.92 4.59 17.76
N LEU A 147 -4.92 3.25 17.92
CA LEU A 147 -4.17 2.60 18.99
C LEU A 147 -2.65 2.63 18.78
N LEU A 148 -2.17 2.71 17.54
CA LEU A 148 -0.74 2.92 17.27
C LEU A 148 -0.39 4.39 17.52
N THR A 149 -0.11 4.73 18.78
CA THR A 149 0.17 6.08 19.23
C THR A 149 1.61 6.50 18.97
N ASP A 150 1.88 7.83 19.07
CA ASP A 150 3.25 8.36 18.95
C ASP A 150 4.19 7.79 20.01
N MET A 151 3.70 7.58 21.25
CA MET A 151 4.48 6.96 22.32
C MET A 151 4.87 5.51 21.98
N MET A 152 4.01 4.76 21.31
CA MET A 152 4.35 3.40 20.85
C MET A 152 5.35 3.45 19.71
N LEU A 153 5.15 4.32 18.72
CA LEU A 153 6.11 4.52 17.64
C LEU A 153 7.49 4.91 18.19
N GLU A 154 7.55 5.82 19.16
CA GLU A 154 8.79 6.22 19.83
C GLU A 154 9.54 5.03 20.45
N LYS A 155 8.82 4.15 21.16
CA LYS A 155 9.39 2.91 21.73
C LYS A 155 9.89 1.93 20.64
N LEU A 156 9.23 1.88 19.49
CA LEU A 156 9.61 1.00 18.38
C LEU A 156 10.78 1.56 17.55
N LEU A 157 11.08 2.86 17.63
CA LEU A 157 12.23 3.48 16.97
C LEU A 157 13.59 2.99 17.48
N THR A 158 13.64 2.15 18.52
CA THR A 158 14.85 1.49 18.99
C THR A 158 15.29 0.29 18.13
N TYR A 159 14.40 -0.19 17.24
CA TYR A 159 14.70 -1.28 16.32
C TYR A 159 15.28 -0.74 15.01
N ASP A 160 16.50 -1.16 14.65
CA ASP A 160 17.21 -0.68 13.46
C ASP A 160 16.52 -1.06 12.15
N ASN A 161 15.79 -2.17 12.14
CA ASN A 161 15.03 -2.65 11.00
C ASN A 161 13.67 -1.93 10.82
N PHE A 162 13.25 -1.10 11.78
CA PHE A 162 12.06 -0.25 11.62
C PHE A 162 12.42 0.99 10.79
N VAL A 163 12.14 0.96 9.49
CA VAL A 163 12.61 1.94 8.52
C VAL A 163 11.54 2.92 8.02
N GLY A 164 10.26 2.63 8.21
CA GLY A 164 9.21 3.48 7.69
C GLY A 164 7.84 3.32 8.33
N VAL A 165 7.01 4.33 8.15
CA VAL A 165 5.58 4.32 8.52
C VAL A 165 4.75 4.72 7.31
N LYS A 166 3.85 3.82 6.88
CA LYS A 166 2.75 4.15 6.00
C LYS A 166 1.62 4.72 6.86
N TYR A 167 1.48 6.03 6.83
CA TYR A 167 0.57 6.76 7.71
C TYR A 167 -0.78 6.97 7.02
N ALA A 168 -1.84 6.30 7.49
CA ALA A 168 -3.18 6.30 6.90
C ALA A 168 -4.30 6.47 7.93
N PHE A 169 -4.03 7.23 8.98
CA PHE A 169 -5.02 7.46 10.04
C PHE A 169 -4.88 8.86 10.64
N GLY A 170 -6.01 9.47 10.92
CA GLY A 170 -6.07 10.76 11.56
C GLY A 170 -5.95 11.95 10.60
N ARG A 171 -5.90 13.11 11.20
CA ARG A 171 -5.84 14.38 10.47
C ARG A 171 -4.41 14.73 10.12
N ILE A 172 -4.25 15.57 9.10
CA ILE A 172 -2.92 16.06 8.67
C ILE A 172 -2.18 16.79 9.82
N VAL A 173 -2.91 17.49 10.68
CA VAL A 173 -2.34 18.17 11.84
C VAL A 173 -1.75 17.16 12.85
N ASP A 174 -2.41 16.02 13.05
CA ASP A 174 -1.90 14.97 13.94
C ASP A 174 -0.63 14.33 13.35
N PHE A 175 -0.60 14.12 12.04
CA PHE A 175 0.60 13.67 11.32
C PHE A 175 1.78 14.64 11.47
N SER A 176 1.54 15.95 11.28
CA SER A 176 2.56 16.98 11.45
C SER A 176 3.14 16.98 12.88
N ARG A 177 2.28 16.84 13.90
CA ARG A 177 2.73 16.72 15.31
C ARG A 177 3.55 15.46 15.54
N THR A 178 3.15 14.33 14.96
CA THR A 178 3.89 13.07 15.07
C THR A 178 5.31 13.24 14.51
N ILE A 179 5.47 13.83 13.32
CA ILE A 179 6.79 14.07 12.73
C ILE A 179 7.61 15.05 13.59
N SER A 180 7.01 16.14 14.04
CA SER A 180 7.71 17.13 14.90
C SER A 180 8.24 16.47 16.18
N LYS A 181 7.50 15.51 16.72
CA LYS A 181 7.90 14.78 17.94
C LYS A 181 8.95 13.70 17.69
N LEU A 182 8.75 12.88 16.65
CA LEU A 182 9.55 11.66 16.44
C LEU A 182 10.72 11.86 15.45
N GLY A 183 10.69 12.95 14.68
CA GLY A 183 11.72 13.28 13.70
C GLY A 183 11.72 12.36 12.48
N HIS A 184 12.85 12.30 11.79
CA HIS A 184 13.03 11.60 10.51
C HIS A 184 13.91 10.34 10.61
N ARG A 185 13.91 9.66 11.75
CA ARG A 185 14.62 8.37 11.91
C ARG A 185 14.05 7.28 11.01
N VAL A 186 12.76 7.39 10.68
CA VAL A 186 12.05 6.55 9.72
C VAL A 186 11.52 7.39 8.57
N VAL A 187 11.21 6.77 7.45
CA VAL A 187 10.51 7.41 6.34
C VAL A 187 9.02 7.48 6.64
N TRP A 188 8.45 8.67 6.51
CA TRP A 188 7.01 8.89 6.62
C TRP A 188 6.40 8.89 5.22
N SER A 189 5.49 7.96 4.96
CA SER A 189 4.79 7.82 3.68
C SER A 189 3.29 8.06 3.86
N CYS A 190 2.70 8.88 2.99
CA CYS A 190 1.25 9.06 2.93
C CYS A 190 0.58 7.76 2.51
N GLY A 191 -0.30 7.22 3.37
CA GLY A 191 -0.98 5.95 3.15
C GLY A 191 -2.47 6.06 2.81
N THR A 192 -2.99 7.30 2.65
CA THR A 192 -4.40 7.63 2.43
C THR A 192 -4.74 7.95 0.96
N ALA A 193 -3.96 7.49 0.01
CA ALA A 193 -4.05 7.78 -1.42
C ALA A 193 -3.42 9.12 -1.86
N GLU A 194 -3.21 9.26 -3.17
CA GLU A 194 -2.48 10.38 -3.76
C GLU A 194 -3.11 11.74 -3.51
N ARG A 195 -4.43 11.84 -3.45
CA ARG A 195 -5.09 13.14 -3.25
C ARG A 195 -4.68 13.83 -1.96
N PHE A 196 -4.17 13.08 -0.97
CA PHE A 196 -3.66 13.64 0.28
C PHE A 196 -2.15 13.92 0.23
N ALA A 197 -1.43 13.41 -0.77
CA ALA A 197 0.02 13.50 -0.84
C ALA A 197 0.56 14.94 -0.76
N PRO A 198 0.00 15.97 -1.43
CA PRO A 198 0.50 17.34 -1.33
C PRO A 198 0.52 17.86 0.11
N PHE A 199 -0.55 17.61 0.86
CA PHE A 199 -0.66 18.05 2.26
C PHE A 199 0.28 17.28 3.19
N PHE A 200 0.46 15.97 2.95
CA PHE A 200 1.38 15.14 3.71
C PHE A 200 2.84 15.53 3.45
N PHE A 201 3.20 15.89 2.21
CA PHE A 201 4.55 16.36 1.88
C PHE A 201 4.86 17.70 2.55
N LEU A 202 3.91 18.64 2.55
CA LEU A 202 4.03 19.89 3.32
C LEU A 202 4.25 19.63 4.83
N ALA A 203 3.64 18.57 5.36
CA ALA A 203 3.80 18.17 6.75
C ALA A 203 5.03 17.29 7.01
N GLY A 204 5.86 16.97 5.99
CA GLY A 204 7.14 16.27 6.14
C GLY A 204 7.18 14.82 5.64
N ALA A 205 6.13 14.31 4.99
CA ALA A 205 6.22 13.03 4.29
C ALA A 205 7.23 13.07 3.15
N LYS A 206 7.81 11.92 2.82
CA LYS A 206 8.79 11.77 1.74
C LYS A 206 8.30 10.85 0.62
N GLY A 207 7.23 10.11 0.83
CA GLY A 207 6.64 9.22 -0.15
C GLY A 207 5.13 9.10 0.02
N PHE A 208 4.49 8.41 -0.92
CA PHE A 208 3.08 8.05 -0.82
C PHE A 208 2.80 6.69 -1.45
N THR A 209 1.68 6.09 -1.06
CA THR A 209 1.20 4.84 -1.64
C THR A 209 -0.05 5.08 -2.45
N SER A 210 -0.05 4.58 -3.68
CA SER A 210 -1.07 4.77 -4.68
C SER A 210 -1.95 3.55 -4.88
N GLY A 211 -3.23 3.77 -5.09
CA GLY A 211 -4.16 2.78 -5.62
C GLY A 211 -4.34 2.95 -7.13
N LEU A 212 -4.45 4.19 -7.62
CA LEU A 212 -4.63 4.48 -9.04
C LEU A 212 -3.38 4.14 -9.89
N CYS A 213 -2.21 4.03 -9.28
CA CYS A 213 -0.99 3.57 -9.95
C CYS A 213 -1.14 2.17 -10.59
N ASN A 214 -2.10 1.35 -10.13
CA ASN A 214 -2.38 0.06 -10.76
C ASN A 214 -2.75 0.18 -12.25
N PHE A 215 -3.33 1.32 -12.68
CA PHE A 215 -3.74 1.55 -14.08
C PHE A 215 -3.24 2.87 -14.66
N ALA A 216 -2.86 3.85 -13.84
CA ALA A 216 -2.40 5.17 -14.27
C ALA A 216 -1.07 5.57 -13.58
N PRO A 217 0.03 4.80 -13.74
CA PRO A 217 1.31 5.06 -13.09
C PRO A 217 1.92 6.40 -13.51
N HIS A 218 1.61 6.92 -14.70
CA HIS A 218 2.05 8.23 -15.17
C HIS A 218 1.47 9.37 -14.32
N VAL A 219 0.24 9.23 -13.83
CA VAL A 219 -0.39 10.22 -12.94
C VAL A 219 0.31 10.25 -11.58
N SER A 220 0.56 9.06 -10.99
CA SER A 220 1.32 8.96 -9.73
C SER A 220 2.73 9.53 -9.86
N ARG A 221 3.40 9.29 -10.99
CA ARG A 221 4.71 9.86 -11.29
C ARG A 221 4.66 11.38 -11.37
N ARG A 222 3.70 11.93 -12.13
CA ARG A 222 3.50 13.39 -12.27
C ARG A 222 3.29 14.04 -10.89
N MET A 223 2.46 13.44 -10.04
CA MET A 223 2.28 13.89 -8.66
C MET A 223 3.60 13.85 -7.88
N PHE A 224 4.32 12.73 -7.94
CA PHE A 224 5.57 12.57 -7.20
C PHE A 224 6.66 13.54 -7.67
N ASP A 225 6.84 13.72 -8.97
CA ASP A 225 7.86 14.62 -9.54
C ASP A 225 7.59 16.08 -9.15
N ALA A 226 6.32 16.49 -9.15
CA ALA A 226 5.91 17.80 -8.66
C ALA A 226 6.23 17.99 -7.18
N LEU A 227 5.90 17.00 -6.34
CA LEU A 227 6.16 17.04 -4.89
C LEU A 227 7.66 17.02 -4.57
N LYS A 228 8.43 16.20 -5.27
CA LYS A 228 9.89 16.09 -5.10
C LYS A 228 10.62 17.41 -5.38
N THR A 229 10.12 18.18 -6.32
CA THR A 229 10.66 19.52 -6.68
C THR A 229 9.97 20.66 -5.94
N SER A 230 9.11 20.36 -4.97
CA SER A 230 8.30 21.36 -4.25
C SER A 230 7.41 22.23 -5.15
N ASN A 231 7.04 21.72 -6.32
CA ASN A 231 6.08 22.37 -7.23
C ASN A 231 4.65 22.02 -6.78
N PHE A 232 4.21 22.66 -5.70
CA PHE A 232 2.88 22.42 -5.13
C PHE A 232 1.74 22.89 -6.03
N GLU A 233 1.97 23.87 -6.91
CA GLU A 233 0.97 24.29 -7.89
C GLU A 233 0.61 23.13 -8.83
N GLU A 234 1.62 22.46 -9.37
CA GLU A 234 1.42 21.30 -10.24
C GLU A 234 0.83 20.09 -9.47
N ALA A 235 1.32 19.84 -8.26
CA ALA A 235 0.78 18.77 -7.41
C ALA A 235 -0.71 18.98 -7.10
N MET A 236 -1.15 20.22 -6.88
CA MET A 236 -2.56 20.54 -6.65
C MET A 236 -3.41 20.40 -7.92
N LYS A 237 -2.88 20.68 -9.12
CA LYS A 237 -3.58 20.40 -10.37
C LYS A 237 -3.83 18.89 -10.56
N VAL A 238 -2.82 18.06 -10.25
CA VAL A 238 -2.99 16.61 -10.28
C VAL A 238 -3.99 16.17 -9.21
N GLN A 239 -3.91 16.71 -8.00
CA GLN A 239 -4.83 16.42 -6.90
C GLN A 239 -6.28 16.73 -7.29
N GLU A 240 -6.53 17.88 -7.89
CA GLU A 240 -7.86 18.28 -8.35
C GLU A 240 -8.38 17.33 -9.45
N MET A 241 -7.53 16.95 -10.40
CA MET A 241 -7.86 16.02 -11.48
C MET A 241 -8.27 14.65 -10.97
N ILE A 242 -7.56 14.10 -9.96
CA ILE A 242 -7.83 12.74 -9.44
C ILE A 242 -8.92 12.69 -8.38
N THR A 243 -9.29 13.83 -7.79
CA THR A 243 -10.26 13.89 -6.68
C THR A 243 -11.59 13.19 -6.99
N PRO A 244 -12.22 13.38 -8.17
CA PRO A 244 -13.49 12.69 -8.48
C PRO A 244 -13.34 11.15 -8.45
N PHE A 245 -12.23 10.60 -8.91
CA PHE A 245 -11.95 9.17 -8.84
C PHE A 245 -11.73 8.70 -7.39
N GLU A 246 -10.97 9.45 -6.61
CA GLU A 246 -10.74 9.13 -5.21
C GLU A 246 -12.00 9.25 -4.35
N ASP A 247 -12.93 10.15 -4.70
CA ASP A 247 -14.26 10.25 -4.06
C ASP A 247 -15.11 9.00 -4.32
N LEU A 248 -15.08 8.46 -5.55
CA LEU A 248 -15.73 7.18 -5.84
C LEU A 248 -15.13 6.04 -4.99
N ARG A 249 -13.82 6.02 -4.82
CA ARG A 249 -13.12 5.02 -3.99
C ARG A 249 -13.50 5.11 -2.51
N GLU A 250 -13.71 6.31 -1.97
CA GLU A 250 -14.17 6.51 -0.60
C GLU A 250 -15.67 6.27 -0.42
N GLY A 251 -16.41 6.18 -1.51
CA GLY A 251 -17.83 5.92 -1.50
C GLY A 251 -18.20 4.69 -0.67
N ARG A 252 -19.45 4.69 -0.17
CA ARG A 252 -20.01 3.62 0.69
C ARG A 252 -19.15 3.33 1.93
N GLY A 253 -18.60 4.38 2.54
CA GLY A 253 -17.73 4.24 3.74
C GLY A 253 -16.41 3.54 3.46
N GLY A 254 -15.89 3.66 2.25
CA GLY A 254 -14.64 3.05 1.79
C GLY A 254 -14.80 1.64 1.23
N ALA A 255 -16.03 1.08 1.15
CA ALA A 255 -16.26 -0.24 0.56
C ALA A 255 -15.93 -0.27 -0.94
N ASN A 256 -16.00 0.88 -1.63
CA ASN A 256 -15.65 1.02 -3.04
C ASN A 256 -14.12 1.02 -3.30
N ASN A 257 -13.28 1.04 -2.28
CA ASN A 257 -11.83 1.29 -2.44
C ASN A 257 -11.15 0.34 -3.42
N VAL A 258 -11.42 -0.96 -3.34
CA VAL A 258 -10.84 -1.98 -4.22
C VAL A 258 -11.63 -2.14 -5.52
N PRO A 259 -12.98 -2.28 -5.50
CA PRO A 259 -13.76 -2.47 -6.72
C PRO A 259 -13.55 -1.37 -7.77
N VAL A 260 -13.44 -0.11 -7.35
CA VAL A 260 -13.22 1.03 -8.25
C VAL A 260 -11.87 0.94 -8.96
N VAL A 261 -10.81 0.55 -8.25
CA VAL A 261 -9.48 0.34 -8.86
C VAL A 261 -9.52 -0.81 -9.86
N LYS A 262 -10.13 -1.95 -9.50
CA LYS A 262 -10.25 -3.12 -10.37
C LYS A 262 -11.02 -2.80 -11.66
N ALA A 263 -12.15 -2.09 -11.53
CA ALA A 263 -12.95 -1.68 -12.69
C ALA A 263 -12.20 -0.71 -13.62
N ALA A 264 -11.42 0.22 -13.07
CA ALA A 264 -10.56 1.09 -13.86
C ALA A 264 -9.46 0.30 -14.59
N MET A 265 -8.85 -0.70 -13.94
CA MET A 265 -7.88 -1.59 -14.58
C MET A 265 -8.48 -2.35 -15.76
N ASP A 266 -9.67 -2.93 -15.57
CA ASP A 266 -10.37 -3.68 -16.63
C ASP A 266 -10.67 -2.77 -17.83
N HIS A 267 -11.12 -1.53 -17.60
CA HIS A 267 -11.34 -0.55 -18.67
C HIS A 267 -10.05 -0.21 -19.44
N MET A 268 -8.92 -0.16 -18.75
CA MET A 268 -7.60 0.12 -19.36
C MET A 268 -6.95 -1.09 -20.02
N GLY A 269 -7.66 -2.22 -20.13
CA GLY A 269 -7.16 -3.44 -20.76
C GLY A 269 -6.22 -4.26 -19.86
N LEU A 270 -6.17 -3.93 -18.58
CA LEU A 270 -5.50 -4.73 -17.55
C LEU A 270 -6.49 -5.75 -16.95
N LYS A 271 -6.08 -6.45 -15.91
CA LYS A 271 -6.89 -7.49 -15.27
C LYS A 271 -7.11 -7.17 -13.79
N GLY A 272 -8.21 -6.46 -13.48
CA GLY A 272 -8.65 -6.22 -12.11
C GLY A 272 -9.54 -7.35 -11.60
N GLY A 273 -10.56 -7.69 -12.38
CA GLY A 273 -11.55 -8.71 -12.07
C GLY A 273 -12.48 -8.33 -10.92
N SER A 274 -13.19 -9.34 -10.41
CA SER A 274 -14.13 -9.18 -9.30
C SER A 274 -13.43 -9.27 -7.93
N CYS A 275 -14.06 -8.68 -6.90
CA CYS A 275 -13.60 -8.80 -5.51
C CYS A 275 -14.25 -10.00 -4.84
N ARG A 276 -13.57 -10.57 -3.83
CA ARG A 276 -14.17 -11.59 -2.94
C ARG A 276 -15.07 -10.96 -1.87
N PRO A 277 -16.17 -11.60 -1.48
CA PRO A 277 -16.89 -11.19 -0.27
C PRO A 277 -15.97 -11.12 0.96
N PRO A 278 -16.18 -10.17 1.88
CA PRO A 278 -17.34 -9.29 2.00
C PRO A 278 -17.32 -8.00 1.16
N ILE A 279 -16.36 -7.84 0.24
CA ILE A 279 -16.33 -6.69 -0.68
C ILE A 279 -17.41 -6.89 -1.75
N HIS A 280 -18.22 -5.85 -1.97
CA HIS A 280 -19.30 -5.90 -2.95
C HIS A 280 -18.82 -5.69 -4.38
N GLN A 281 -19.67 -5.99 -5.36
CA GLN A 281 -19.45 -5.65 -6.76
C GLN A 281 -20.02 -4.26 -7.06
N LEU A 282 -19.43 -3.54 -8.01
CA LEU A 282 -19.93 -2.27 -8.48
C LEU A 282 -21.19 -2.44 -9.36
N THR A 283 -22.07 -1.45 -9.34
CA THR A 283 -23.16 -1.34 -10.29
C THR A 283 -22.65 -0.86 -11.66
N ASP A 284 -23.48 -0.99 -12.70
CA ASP A 284 -23.13 -0.49 -14.03
C ASP A 284 -22.99 1.04 -14.03
N GLU A 285 -23.77 1.75 -13.22
CA GLU A 285 -23.67 3.19 -13.04
C GLU A 285 -22.33 3.58 -12.40
N ASP A 286 -21.89 2.85 -11.35
CA ASP A 286 -20.58 3.06 -10.73
C ASP A 286 -19.46 2.86 -11.76
N ARG A 287 -19.55 1.81 -12.61
CA ARG A 287 -18.57 1.52 -13.68
C ARG A 287 -18.52 2.61 -14.73
N GLN A 288 -19.69 3.09 -15.18
CA GLN A 288 -19.76 4.18 -16.15
C GLN A 288 -19.18 5.47 -15.59
N ALA A 289 -19.45 5.80 -14.33
CA ALA A 289 -18.87 6.98 -13.68
C ALA A 289 -17.33 6.91 -13.62
N ILE A 290 -16.75 5.73 -13.39
CA ILE A 290 -15.28 5.53 -13.42
C ILE A 290 -14.75 5.87 -14.83
N ILE A 291 -15.36 5.30 -15.88
CA ILE A 291 -14.97 5.52 -17.28
C ILE A 291 -15.02 7.00 -17.64
N ASP A 292 -16.11 7.68 -17.27
CA ASP A 292 -16.32 9.12 -17.57
C ASP A 292 -15.27 10.02 -16.90
N ILE A 293 -14.75 9.59 -15.75
CA ILE A 293 -13.70 10.32 -15.04
C ILE A 293 -12.33 10.08 -15.68
N ILE A 294 -11.92 8.81 -15.81
CA ILE A 294 -10.55 8.48 -16.24
C ILE A 294 -10.30 8.77 -17.73
N SER A 295 -11.34 8.83 -18.56
CA SER A 295 -11.23 9.24 -19.96
C SER A 295 -10.79 10.70 -20.16
N LYS A 296 -10.74 11.49 -19.09
CA LYS A 296 -10.33 12.90 -19.10
C LYS A 296 -8.86 13.11 -18.67
N TRP A 297 -8.18 12.03 -18.36
CA TRP A 297 -6.80 12.07 -17.82
C TRP A 297 -5.71 12.05 -18.90
#